data_06e5dce27e75db7b234cdc1eef0263af
#
_entry.id   06e5dce27e75db7b234cdc1eef0263af
#
_cell.length_a   1.000
_cell.length_b   1.000
_cell.length_c   1.000
_cell.angle_alpha   90.00
_cell.angle_beta   90.00
_cell.angle_gamma   90.00
#
_symmetry.space_group_name_H-M   'P 1'
#
loop_
_entity.id
_entity.type
_entity.pdbx_description
1 polymer ?
#
loop_
_entity_poly.entity_id
_entity_poly.type
_entity_poly.pdbx_seq_one_letter_code
_entity_poly.pdbx_strand_id
1 'polypeptide(L)'
;MRFYPCGISATSSLIIAALACLTGCTSKPAPEQKTLVIYHHGSPTPAIEAAEKVFEARYPDVKVLREKDDALANMRKVTDLGKLADIVYTDDYSIIPPVMFPKYANFWIRYAHDEMTLAYAPNSKYAAEITPDNWYRILARPDVKWGIADPNAGPDGYFSLGQIMLSNIYYKDPGLFNRLVSANTAIKVTENGGQYVIDCPENLNPKSPKVVIRPDPETLYPMILAGEIDYAFGYMGSVIGEGPAGIKTVSLPSQINLSDLSLVANTYNRVTINMFSDRPDRRISVKLGAKANGLTIPLNAPNKEAAVNFLTIFLGATGQDALKGVHITPISPAETNDLSKVPEKLRPLLKQGQ
;
A
#
# COMPACT_ATOMS: atom_id res chain seq x y z
N MET A 1 -36.49 -54.88 -52.47
CA MET A 1 -36.43 -56.19 -53.15
C MET A 1 -35.15 -56.91 -52.81
N ARG A 2 -35.32 -58.19 -52.38
CA ARG A 2 -34.31 -59.27 -52.11
C ARG A 2 -33.42 -59.07 -50.86
N PHE A 3 -33.66 -59.69 -49.91
CA PHE A 3 -33.57 -60.96 -49.14
C PHE A 3 -32.31 -61.83 -49.38
N TYR A 4 -31.70 -62.20 -48.20
CA TYR A 4 -31.08 -63.44 -47.66
C TYR A 4 -29.59 -63.68 -47.91
N PRO A 5 -29.04 -64.60 -47.06
CA PRO A 5 -29.14 -64.86 -45.62
C PRO A 5 -27.75 -65.18 -44.94
N CYS A 6 -27.80 -65.23 -43.60
CA CYS A 6 -27.30 -66.27 -42.67
C CYS A 6 -25.92 -66.92 -42.91
N GLY A 7 -25.09 -66.91 -41.90
CA GLY A 7 -23.97 -67.83 -41.72
C GLY A 7 -23.48 -67.77 -40.25
N ILE A 8 -24.00 -68.73 -39.47
CA ILE A 8 -23.55 -68.98 -38.08
C ILE A 8 -22.30 -69.85 -38.18
N SER A 9 -21.23 -69.47 -37.46
CA SER A 9 -20.19 -70.40 -37.11
C SER A 9 -19.70 -70.09 -35.68
N ALA A 10 -20.01 -71.09 -34.82
CA ALA A 10 -19.54 -71.16 -33.46
C ALA A 10 -18.10 -71.70 -33.42
N THR A 11 -17.23 -71.06 -32.70
CA THR A 11 -16.01 -71.65 -32.18
C THR A 11 -15.74 -71.22 -30.77
N SER A 12 -15.51 -72.20 -29.95
CA SER A 12 -15.41 -72.29 -28.52
C SER A 12 -14.28 -71.46 -27.87
N SER A 13 -14.66 -70.86 -26.77
CA SER A 13 -13.98 -70.80 -25.46
C SER A 13 -12.51 -71.04 -25.32
N LEU A 14 -11.79 -70.05 -24.81
CA LEU A 14 -10.82 -70.24 -23.74
C LEU A 14 -10.81 -69.01 -22.84
N ILE A 15 -11.39 -69.17 -21.63
CA ILE A 15 -11.33 -68.12 -20.56
C ILE A 15 -10.00 -68.35 -19.87
N ILE A 16 -9.03 -67.42 -20.08
CA ILE A 16 -7.85 -67.27 -19.24
C ILE A 16 -8.17 -66.18 -18.23
N ALA A 17 -8.44 -66.58 -16.99
CA ALA A 17 -8.55 -65.69 -15.86
C ALA A 17 -7.16 -65.13 -15.49
N ALA A 18 -6.84 -63.94 -15.96
CA ALA A 18 -5.71 -63.20 -15.48
C ALA A 18 -6.10 -62.47 -14.20
N LEU A 19 -5.68 -63.02 -13.05
CA LEU A 19 -5.81 -62.37 -11.74
C LEU A 19 -4.80 -61.21 -11.70
N ALA A 20 -5.22 -60.00 -12.11
CA ALA A 20 -4.43 -58.78 -11.93
C ALA A 20 -4.44 -58.39 -10.46
N CYS A 21 -3.36 -58.62 -9.75
CA CYS A 21 -3.10 -58.01 -8.43
C CYS A 21 -3.06 -56.49 -8.57
N LEU A 22 -4.20 -55.85 -8.32
CA LEU A 22 -4.26 -54.41 -8.09
C LEU A 22 -3.64 -54.13 -6.70
N THR A 23 -2.33 -54.00 -6.63
CA THR A 23 -1.67 -53.30 -5.53
C THR A 23 -2.08 -51.84 -5.64
N GLY A 24 -3.17 -51.46 -4.98
CA GLY A 24 -3.57 -50.09 -4.81
C GLY A 24 -2.50 -49.34 -4.04
N CYS A 25 -1.64 -48.62 -4.76
CA CYS A 25 -0.89 -47.54 -4.15
C CYS A 25 -1.92 -46.49 -3.68
N THR A 26 -2.33 -46.59 -2.42
CA THR A 26 -2.97 -45.46 -1.75
C THR A 26 -1.94 -44.38 -1.62
N SER A 27 -1.80 -43.53 -2.66
CA SER A 27 -1.11 -42.27 -2.51
C SER A 27 -1.84 -41.48 -1.41
N LYS A 28 -1.20 -41.31 -0.26
CA LYS A 28 -1.67 -40.36 0.74
C LYS A 28 -2.00 -39.06 -0.02
N PRO A 29 -3.19 -38.48 0.15
CA PRO A 29 -3.49 -37.19 -0.44
C PRO A 29 -2.34 -36.24 -0.02
N ALA A 30 -1.78 -35.53 -1.00
CA ALA A 30 -0.78 -34.51 -0.70
C ALA A 30 -1.37 -33.59 0.38
N PRO A 31 -0.61 -33.23 1.42
CA PRO A 31 -1.11 -32.33 2.45
C PRO A 31 -1.63 -31.09 1.77
N GLU A 32 -2.84 -30.67 2.13
CA GLU A 32 -3.48 -29.46 1.61
C GLU A 32 -2.54 -28.28 1.91
N GLN A 33 -1.99 -27.68 0.86
CA GLN A 33 -1.01 -26.60 0.99
C GLN A 33 -1.70 -25.41 1.64
N LYS A 34 -1.28 -25.05 2.84
CA LYS A 34 -1.80 -23.88 3.56
C LYS A 34 -1.37 -22.62 2.83
N THR A 35 -2.21 -21.59 2.88
CA THR A 35 -1.94 -20.32 2.21
C THR A 35 -1.90 -19.20 3.23
N LEU A 36 -0.86 -18.38 3.21
CA LEU A 36 -0.76 -17.13 3.94
C LEU A 36 -1.13 -15.97 3.00
N VAL A 37 -2.25 -15.32 3.25
CA VAL A 37 -2.76 -14.22 2.41
C VAL A 37 -2.32 -12.88 3.00
N ILE A 38 -1.59 -12.10 2.21
CA ILE A 38 -1.04 -10.79 2.60
C ILE A 38 -1.60 -9.72 1.65
N TYR A 39 -2.32 -8.73 2.20
CA TYR A 39 -2.70 -7.52 1.49
C TYR A 39 -1.70 -6.42 1.82
N HIS A 40 -1.10 -5.79 0.80
CA HIS A 40 -0.08 -4.77 1.00
C HIS A 40 -0.13 -3.68 -0.06
N HIS A 41 0.41 -2.51 0.26
CA HIS A 41 0.70 -1.41 -0.66
C HIS A 41 2.12 -1.53 -1.25
N GLY A 42 2.52 -0.60 -2.10
CA GLY A 42 3.77 -0.68 -2.86
C GLY A 42 5.04 -0.65 -2.02
N SER A 43 5.25 0.36 -1.19
CA SER A 43 6.54 0.66 -0.58
C SER A 43 7.22 -0.48 0.22
N PRO A 44 6.54 -1.38 0.96
CA PRO A 44 7.19 -2.48 1.66
C PRO A 44 7.43 -3.73 0.79
N THR A 45 7.09 -3.73 -0.50
CA THR A 45 7.20 -4.90 -1.38
C THR A 45 8.56 -5.58 -1.28
N PRO A 46 9.71 -4.90 -1.38
CA PRO A 46 11.02 -5.55 -1.29
C PRO A 46 11.26 -6.26 0.05
N ALA A 47 10.77 -5.69 1.15
CA ALA A 47 10.90 -6.28 2.48
C ALA A 47 9.96 -7.48 2.68
N ILE A 48 8.76 -7.42 2.11
CA ILE A 48 7.81 -8.55 2.11
C ILE A 48 8.38 -9.70 1.29
N GLU A 49 8.95 -9.44 0.11
CA GLU A 49 9.59 -10.45 -0.75
C GLU A 49 10.80 -11.11 -0.08
N ALA A 50 11.65 -10.31 0.58
CA ALA A 50 12.77 -10.83 1.34
C ALA A 50 12.29 -11.75 2.48
N ALA A 51 11.26 -11.35 3.21
CA ALA A 51 10.66 -12.15 4.28
C ALA A 51 9.97 -13.41 3.73
N GLU A 52 9.24 -13.31 2.60
CA GLU A 52 8.59 -14.43 1.91
C GLU A 52 9.58 -15.52 1.56
N LYS A 53 10.69 -15.16 0.93
CA LYS A 53 11.75 -16.11 0.55
C LYS A 53 12.28 -16.90 1.75
N VAL A 54 12.52 -16.22 2.88
CA VAL A 54 13.00 -16.88 4.11
C VAL A 54 11.89 -17.70 4.75
N PHE A 55 10.65 -17.19 4.72
CA PHE A 55 9.49 -17.86 5.30
C PHE A 55 9.17 -19.16 4.58
N GLU A 56 9.05 -19.16 3.25
CA GLU A 56 8.74 -20.36 2.45
C GLU A 56 9.85 -21.43 2.55
N ALA A 57 11.13 -21.00 2.64
CA ALA A 57 12.22 -21.93 2.89
C ALA A 57 12.14 -22.62 4.27
N ARG A 58 11.59 -21.92 5.29
CA ARG A 58 11.44 -22.43 6.67
C ARG A 58 10.13 -23.21 6.87
N TYR A 59 9.08 -22.84 6.13
CA TYR A 59 7.72 -23.40 6.21
C TYR A 59 7.23 -23.84 4.82
N PRO A 60 7.81 -24.91 4.23
CA PRO A 60 7.55 -25.30 2.84
C PRO A 60 6.11 -25.74 2.57
N ASP A 61 5.35 -26.07 3.63
CA ASP A 61 3.93 -26.45 3.52
C ASP A 61 2.98 -25.25 3.45
N VAL A 62 3.52 -24.01 3.57
CA VAL A 62 2.73 -22.77 3.53
C VAL A 62 3.17 -21.90 2.36
N LYS A 63 2.25 -21.62 1.44
CA LYS A 63 2.48 -20.71 0.31
C LYS A 63 2.02 -19.30 0.66
N VAL A 64 2.85 -18.30 0.36
CA VAL A 64 2.48 -16.88 0.49
C VAL A 64 1.73 -16.44 -0.76
N LEU A 65 0.55 -15.84 -0.58
CA LEU A 65 -0.19 -15.13 -1.62
C LEU A 65 -0.25 -13.65 -1.27
N ARG A 66 0.29 -12.84 -2.15
CA ARG A 66 0.28 -11.37 -2.00
C ARG A 66 -0.72 -10.73 -2.96
N GLU A 67 -1.55 -9.84 -2.43
CA GLU A 67 -2.36 -8.92 -3.24
C GLU A 67 -1.88 -7.50 -2.98
N LYS A 68 -1.39 -6.83 -4.02
CA LYS A 68 -0.98 -5.43 -3.96
C LYS A 68 -2.12 -4.54 -4.43
N ASP A 69 -2.48 -3.55 -3.60
CA ASP A 69 -3.50 -2.54 -3.89
C ASP A 69 -3.28 -1.37 -2.92
N ASP A 70 -4.01 -0.26 -3.10
CA ASP A 70 -4.00 0.83 -2.14
C ASP A 70 -4.43 0.39 -0.73
N ALA A 71 -3.85 1.04 0.28
CA ALA A 71 -4.05 0.63 1.67
C ALA A 71 -5.54 0.62 2.08
N LEU A 72 -6.30 1.64 1.72
CA LEU A 72 -7.73 1.71 2.04
C LEU A 72 -8.53 0.68 1.23
N ALA A 73 -8.18 0.45 -0.03
CA ALA A 73 -8.80 -0.60 -0.85
C ALA A 73 -8.55 -1.99 -0.24
N ASN A 74 -7.33 -2.28 0.21
CA ASN A 74 -6.98 -3.52 0.90
C ASN A 74 -7.78 -3.73 2.20
N MET A 75 -7.91 -2.68 3.02
CA MET A 75 -8.72 -2.76 4.24
C MET A 75 -10.20 -3.01 3.92
N ARG A 76 -10.74 -2.37 2.88
CA ARG A 76 -12.13 -2.55 2.44
C ARG A 76 -12.42 -3.93 1.85
N LYS A 77 -11.42 -4.60 1.28
CA LYS A 77 -11.58 -6.03 0.93
C LYS A 77 -11.99 -6.85 2.15
N VAL A 78 -11.42 -6.55 3.31
CA VAL A 78 -11.76 -7.23 4.57
C VAL A 78 -13.06 -6.71 5.17
N THR A 79 -13.24 -5.38 5.26
CA THR A 79 -14.36 -4.76 5.99
C THR A 79 -15.68 -4.81 5.21
N ASP A 80 -15.65 -4.50 3.92
CA ASP A 80 -16.83 -4.31 3.09
C ASP A 80 -17.16 -5.55 2.24
N LEU A 81 -16.11 -6.24 1.74
CA LEU A 81 -16.29 -7.42 0.87
C LEU A 81 -16.19 -8.75 1.62
N GLY A 82 -15.82 -8.73 2.92
CA GLY A 82 -15.71 -9.95 3.73
C GLY A 82 -14.60 -10.90 3.27
N LYS A 83 -13.64 -10.44 2.46
CA LYS A 83 -12.48 -11.26 2.07
C LYS A 83 -11.59 -11.54 3.26
N LEU A 84 -10.96 -12.71 3.26
CA LEU A 84 -10.05 -13.12 4.32
C LEU A 84 -8.61 -12.74 3.95
N ALA A 85 -7.91 -12.16 4.92
CA ALA A 85 -6.48 -11.93 4.88
C ALA A 85 -5.85 -12.34 6.21
N ASP A 86 -4.59 -12.74 6.16
CA ASP A 86 -3.81 -13.07 7.36
C ASP A 86 -3.03 -11.87 7.87
N ILE A 87 -2.58 -11.00 6.96
CA ILE A 87 -1.89 -9.74 7.28
C ILE A 87 -2.39 -8.64 6.34
N VAL A 88 -2.63 -7.46 6.90
CA VAL A 88 -2.96 -6.25 6.14
C VAL A 88 -1.94 -5.18 6.45
N TYR A 89 -1.21 -4.73 5.44
CA TYR A 89 -0.26 -3.62 5.51
C TYR A 89 -0.89 -2.31 5.05
N THR A 90 -0.41 -1.21 5.62
CA THR A 90 -0.77 0.16 5.23
C THR A 90 0.45 1.07 5.31
N ASP A 91 0.48 2.06 4.50
CA ASP A 91 1.47 3.14 4.50
C ASP A 91 1.14 4.26 5.51
N ASP A 92 -0.01 4.16 6.17
CA ASP A 92 -0.36 4.96 7.35
C ASP A 92 -1.02 4.10 8.42
N TYR A 93 -0.30 3.81 9.51
CA TYR A 93 -0.85 3.03 10.63
C TYR A 93 -2.08 3.67 11.27
N SER A 94 -2.22 5.00 11.18
CA SER A 94 -3.28 5.75 11.85
C SER A 94 -4.67 5.51 11.27
N ILE A 95 -4.77 4.98 10.04
CA ILE A 95 -6.06 4.62 9.42
C ILE A 95 -6.56 3.23 9.85
N ILE A 96 -5.74 2.39 10.48
CA ILE A 96 -6.19 1.08 10.94
C ILE A 96 -7.34 1.20 11.95
N PRO A 97 -7.24 2.01 13.02
CA PRO A 97 -8.35 2.14 13.98
C PRO A 97 -9.66 2.62 13.37
N PRO A 98 -9.74 3.73 12.63
CA PRO A 98 -11.02 4.22 12.12
C PRO A 98 -11.65 3.30 11.08
N VAL A 99 -10.87 2.45 10.38
CA VAL A 99 -11.38 1.57 9.33
C VAL A 99 -11.66 0.16 9.85
N MET A 100 -10.80 -0.37 10.71
CA MET A 100 -10.85 -1.79 11.08
C MET A 100 -11.28 -2.07 12.52
N PHE A 101 -11.10 -1.10 13.46
CA PHE A 101 -11.42 -1.35 14.88
C PHE A 101 -12.90 -1.12 15.20
N PRO A 102 -13.43 -1.80 16.20
CA PRO A 102 -12.90 -2.99 16.88
C PRO A 102 -13.26 -4.30 16.18
N LYS A 103 -14.04 -4.25 15.10
CA LYS A 103 -14.71 -5.40 14.50
C LYS A 103 -13.77 -6.33 13.74
N TYR A 104 -12.80 -5.77 13.03
CA TYR A 104 -11.93 -6.51 12.12
C TYR A 104 -10.49 -6.61 12.61
N ALA A 105 -10.05 -5.68 13.46
CA ALA A 105 -8.75 -5.69 14.12
C ALA A 105 -8.86 -5.05 15.51
N ASN A 106 -7.85 -5.23 16.36
CA ASN A 106 -7.81 -4.63 17.70
C ASN A 106 -6.41 -4.16 18.12
N PHE A 107 -5.42 -4.28 17.25
CA PHE A 107 -4.10 -3.70 17.38
C PHE A 107 -3.56 -3.29 16.02
N TRP A 108 -2.57 -2.39 16.03
CA TRP A 108 -1.72 -2.09 14.89
C TRP A 108 -0.25 -2.27 15.31
N ILE A 109 0.61 -2.50 14.32
CA ILE A 109 2.07 -2.45 14.48
C ILE A 109 2.59 -1.38 13.53
N ARG A 110 3.25 -0.34 14.07
CA ARG A 110 3.99 0.68 13.34
C ARG A 110 5.45 0.22 13.24
N TYR A 111 5.90 -0.10 12.03
CA TYR A 111 7.16 -0.81 11.85
C TYR A 111 8.25 -0.01 11.13
N ALA A 112 7.91 1.06 10.45
CA ALA A 112 8.87 1.86 9.70
C ALA A 112 8.39 3.29 9.47
N HIS A 113 9.34 4.20 9.23
CA HIS A 113 9.12 5.55 8.73
C HIS A 113 9.58 5.66 7.27
N ASP A 114 8.89 6.52 6.53
CA ASP A 114 9.24 6.89 5.17
C ASP A 114 9.07 8.41 5.03
N GLU A 115 9.33 8.97 3.86
CA GLU A 115 9.13 10.40 3.59
C GLU A 115 8.45 10.61 2.25
N MET A 116 7.74 11.72 2.15
CA MET A 116 7.18 12.20 0.89
C MET A 116 8.27 12.84 0.03
N THR A 117 8.23 12.57 -1.26
CA THR A 117 9.14 13.14 -2.24
C THR A 117 8.39 13.58 -3.49
N LEU A 118 9.09 14.25 -4.37
CA LEU A 118 8.63 14.57 -5.72
C LEU A 118 9.50 13.82 -6.73
N ALA A 119 8.90 12.89 -7.46
CA ALA A 119 9.55 12.11 -8.52
C ALA A 119 9.58 12.88 -9.84
N TYR A 120 10.64 12.74 -10.62
CA TYR A 120 10.81 13.32 -11.95
C TYR A 120 11.81 12.52 -12.79
N ALA A 121 11.93 12.81 -14.08
CA ALA A 121 12.93 12.23 -14.96
C ALA A 121 13.86 13.32 -15.54
N PRO A 122 15.05 12.96 -16.06
CA PRO A 122 15.96 13.94 -16.68
C PRO A 122 15.35 14.75 -17.83
N ASN A 123 14.34 14.19 -18.51
CA ASN A 123 13.59 14.84 -19.59
C ASN A 123 12.36 15.60 -19.12
N SER A 124 12.04 15.60 -17.83
CA SER A 124 10.96 16.42 -17.28
C SER A 124 11.25 17.90 -17.48
N LYS A 125 10.22 18.68 -17.75
CA LYS A 125 10.39 20.13 -17.93
C LYS A 125 11.01 20.74 -16.67
N TYR A 126 12.03 21.56 -16.86
CA TYR A 126 12.75 22.22 -15.78
C TYR A 126 13.48 21.27 -14.81
N ALA A 127 13.79 20.05 -15.23
CA ALA A 127 14.51 19.07 -14.43
C ALA A 127 15.89 19.54 -13.94
N ALA A 128 16.55 20.42 -14.70
CA ALA A 128 17.83 21.04 -14.30
C ALA A 128 17.69 22.21 -13.32
N GLU A 129 16.48 22.75 -13.17
CA GLU A 129 16.22 23.92 -12.30
C GLU A 129 15.60 23.53 -10.96
N ILE A 130 14.95 22.35 -10.86
CA ILE A 130 14.16 21.98 -9.70
C ILE A 130 15.02 21.76 -8.46
N THR A 131 14.59 22.37 -7.36
CA THR A 131 15.22 22.29 -6.03
C THR A 131 14.17 22.17 -4.93
N PRO A 132 14.56 21.81 -3.70
CA PRO A 132 13.67 21.85 -2.55
C PRO A 132 12.99 23.22 -2.34
N ASP A 133 13.61 24.31 -2.76
CA ASP A 133 13.11 25.66 -2.49
C ASP A 133 12.23 26.26 -3.60
N ASN A 134 12.13 25.58 -4.76
CA ASN A 134 11.41 26.14 -5.92
C ASN A 134 10.42 25.18 -6.59
N TRP A 135 10.37 23.90 -6.21
CA TRP A 135 9.53 22.87 -6.84
C TRP A 135 8.07 23.32 -7.04
N TYR A 136 7.48 23.97 -6.05
CA TYR A 136 6.09 24.44 -6.10
C TYR A 136 5.87 25.55 -7.13
N ARG A 137 6.89 26.36 -7.41
CA ARG A 137 6.86 27.37 -8.47
C ARG A 137 6.99 26.74 -9.86
N ILE A 138 7.78 25.67 -9.96
CA ILE A 138 7.90 24.90 -11.20
C ILE A 138 6.59 24.19 -11.50
N LEU A 139 5.98 23.50 -10.53
CA LEU A 139 4.69 22.86 -10.70
C LEU A 139 3.57 23.87 -11.04
N ALA A 140 3.68 25.11 -10.61
CA ALA A 140 2.73 26.16 -10.93
C ALA A 140 2.82 26.67 -12.38
N ARG A 141 3.92 26.44 -13.11
CA ARG A 141 4.10 26.87 -14.50
C ARG A 141 3.01 26.26 -15.41
N PRO A 142 2.42 27.02 -16.34
CA PRO A 142 1.25 26.58 -17.10
C PRO A 142 1.49 25.36 -18.00
N ASP A 143 2.73 25.15 -18.44
CA ASP A 143 3.15 24.06 -19.32
C ASP A 143 3.63 22.80 -18.58
N VAL A 144 3.72 22.83 -17.24
CA VAL A 144 4.12 21.69 -16.38
C VAL A 144 2.89 20.88 -16.00
N LYS A 145 2.97 19.57 -16.19
CA LYS A 145 1.97 18.59 -15.76
C LYS A 145 2.51 17.77 -14.61
N TRP A 146 1.68 17.45 -13.63
CA TRP A 146 2.10 16.66 -12.49
C TRP A 146 0.98 15.76 -11.97
N GLY A 147 1.37 14.71 -11.24
CA GLY A 147 0.46 13.68 -10.77
C GLY A 147 0.45 13.50 -9.26
N ILE A 148 -0.70 13.05 -8.74
CA ILE A 148 -0.90 12.52 -7.38
C ILE A 148 -1.70 11.22 -7.44
N ALA A 149 -1.53 10.39 -6.42
CA ALA A 149 -2.47 9.30 -6.16
C ALA A 149 -3.84 9.84 -5.74
N ASP A 150 -4.89 9.04 -5.87
CA ASP A 150 -6.23 9.42 -5.42
C ASP A 150 -6.29 9.46 -3.89
N PRO A 151 -6.55 10.61 -3.27
CA PRO A 151 -6.66 10.72 -1.81
C PRO A 151 -7.80 9.88 -1.22
N ASN A 152 -8.81 9.51 -2.01
CA ASN A 152 -9.90 8.64 -1.58
C ASN A 152 -9.53 7.15 -1.64
N ALA A 153 -8.47 6.79 -2.37
CA ALA A 153 -7.97 5.42 -2.46
C ALA A 153 -7.03 5.06 -1.30
N GLY A 154 -6.17 6.01 -0.88
CA GLY A 154 -5.22 5.71 0.18
C GLY A 154 -4.33 6.87 0.61
N PRO A 155 -3.39 6.56 1.52
CA PRO A 155 -2.48 7.52 2.13
C PRO A 155 -1.58 8.25 1.14
N ASP A 156 -1.12 7.62 0.05
CA ASP A 156 -0.30 8.27 -0.97
C ASP A 156 -0.90 9.59 -1.45
N GLY A 157 -2.20 9.56 -1.73
CA GLY A 157 -2.93 10.72 -2.21
C GLY A 157 -3.12 11.79 -1.14
N TYR A 158 -3.61 11.42 0.05
CA TYR A 158 -3.87 12.44 1.07
C TYR A 158 -2.59 12.97 1.72
N PHE A 159 -1.51 12.19 1.83
CA PHE A 159 -0.21 12.71 2.24
C PHE A 159 0.36 13.70 1.20
N SER A 160 0.17 13.45 -0.11
CA SER A 160 0.53 14.41 -1.15
C SER A 160 -0.18 15.75 -0.97
N LEU A 161 -1.49 15.73 -0.69
CA LEU A 161 -2.25 16.94 -0.40
C LEU A 161 -1.78 17.62 0.90
N GLY A 162 -1.49 16.82 1.93
CA GLY A 162 -0.91 17.29 3.18
C GLY A 162 0.42 17.99 2.98
N GLN A 163 1.32 17.40 2.21
CA GLN A 163 2.61 17.98 1.84
C GLN A 163 2.45 19.33 1.13
N ILE A 164 1.53 19.43 0.15
CA ILE A 164 1.26 20.68 -0.55
C ILE A 164 0.70 21.73 0.41
N MET A 165 -0.18 21.33 1.35
CA MET A 165 -0.73 22.26 2.35
C MET A 165 0.31 22.73 3.36
N LEU A 166 1.17 21.84 3.83
CA LEU A 166 2.29 22.21 4.71
C LEU A 166 3.27 23.15 4.01
N SER A 167 3.45 22.98 2.70
CA SER A 167 4.28 23.87 1.88
C SER A 167 3.71 25.30 1.81
N ASN A 168 2.39 25.44 1.79
CA ASN A 168 1.70 26.73 1.91
C ASN A 168 2.16 27.50 3.18
N ILE A 169 2.28 26.75 4.29
CA ILE A 169 2.71 27.28 5.57
C ILE A 169 4.22 27.55 5.59
N TYR A 170 5.02 26.57 5.17
CA TYR A 170 6.49 26.60 5.23
C TYR A 170 7.08 27.72 4.37
N TYR A 171 6.64 27.84 3.11
CA TYR A 171 7.10 28.87 2.19
C TYR A 171 6.39 30.23 2.38
N LYS A 172 5.45 30.33 3.34
CA LYS A 172 4.66 31.53 3.61
C LYS A 172 3.92 32.04 2.35
N ASP A 173 3.37 31.10 1.58
CA ASP A 173 2.64 31.38 0.35
C ASP A 173 1.19 30.87 0.46
N PRO A 174 0.25 31.66 1.00
CA PRO A 174 -1.12 31.24 1.30
C PRO A 174 -1.93 30.88 0.05
N GLY A 175 -1.47 31.20 -1.13
CA GLY A 175 -2.11 30.84 -2.40
C GLY A 175 -1.60 29.55 -3.03
N LEU A 176 -0.56 28.90 -2.49
CA LEU A 176 0.12 27.76 -3.10
C LEU A 176 -0.83 26.59 -3.31
N PHE A 177 -1.54 26.15 -2.25
CA PHE A 177 -2.48 25.04 -2.34
C PHE A 177 -3.59 25.31 -3.36
N ASN A 178 -4.13 26.51 -3.36
CA ASN A 178 -5.17 26.89 -4.33
C ASN A 178 -4.65 26.83 -5.78
N ARG A 179 -3.45 27.38 -6.05
CA ARG A 179 -2.86 27.36 -7.41
C ARG A 179 -2.58 25.95 -7.91
N LEU A 180 -2.06 25.08 -7.05
CA LEU A 180 -1.72 23.72 -7.45
C LEU A 180 -2.94 22.80 -7.45
N VAL A 181 -3.77 22.82 -6.42
CA VAL A 181 -4.82 21.83 -6.18
C VAL A 181 -6.23 22.36 -6.49
N SER A 182 -6.74 23.33 -5.71
CA SER A 182 -8.17 23.68 -5.76
C SER A 182 -8.60 24.34 -7.07
N ALA A 183 -7.71 25.07 -7.74
CA ALA A 183 -7.96 25.63 -9.06
C ALA A 183 -8.08 24.55 -10.15
N ASN A 184 -7.42 23.41 -9.97
CA ASN A 184 -7.31 22.33 -10.94
C ASN A 184 -8.19 21.10 -10.65
N THR A 185 -8.80 21.02 -9.47
CA THR A 185 -9.62 19.88 -9.04
C THR A 185 -10.88 20.33 -8.30
N ALA A 186 -11.73 19.41 -7.87
CA ALA A 186 -12.85 19.68 -6.97
C ALA A 186 -12.44 19.70 -5.48
N ILE A 187 -11.18 19.40 -5.16
CA ILE A 187 -10.67 19.42 -3.79
C ILE A 187 -10.64 20.84 -3.26
N LYS A 188 -11.16 21.03 -2.05
CA LYS A 188 -11.24 22.34 -1.39
C LYS A 188 -10.44 22.35 -0.09
N VAL A 189 -10.03 23.52 0.33
CA VAL A 189 -9.41 23.74 1.64
C VAL A 189 -10.12 24.87 2.36
N THR A 190 -10.35 24.68 3.65
CA THR A 190 -10.86 25.68 4.57
C THR A 190 -9.82 25.93 5.65
N GLU A 191 -9.57 27.19 5.98
CA GLU A 191 -8.66 27.60 7.05
C GLU A 191 -9.47 28.24 8.18
N ASN A 192 -9.14 27.82 9.41
CA ASN A 192 -9.72 28.42 10.61
C ASN A 192 -8.69 28.44 11.75
N GLY A 193 -8.21 29.62 12.13
CA GLY A 193 -7.27 29.78 13.24
C GLY A 193 -5.95 29.02 13.07
N GLY A 194 -5.44 28.91 11.85
CA GLY A 194 -4.22 28.19 11.53
C GLY A 194 -4.38 26.67 11.44
N GLN A 195 -5.61 26.14 11.51
CA GLN A 195 -5.96 24.77 11.19
C GLN A 195 -6.54 24.72 9.78
N TYR A 196 -6.20 23.69 9.02
CA TYR A 196 -6.60 23.51 7.63
C TYR A 196 -7.38 22.21 7.47
N VAL A 197 -8.53 22.30 6.81
CA VAL A 197 -9.35 21.12 6.48
C VAL A 197 -9.40 21.00 4.96
N ILE A 198 -8.91 19.89 4.45
CA ILE A 198 -8.93 19.55 3.02
C ILE A 198 -10.11 18.59 2.80
N ASP A 199 -11.07 19.00 1.99
CA ASP A 199 -12.22 18.20 1.61
C ASP A 199 -12.03 17.60 0.22
N CYS A 200 -11.95 16.27 0.17
CA CYS A 200 -11.83 15.46 -1.03
C CYS A 200 -13.20 14.81 -1.34
N PRO A 201 -13.98 15.33 -2.29
CA PRO A 201 -15.22 14.69 -2.70
C PRO A 201 -14.97 13.36 -3.41
N GLU A 202 -16.00 12.50 -3.54
CA GLU A 202 -15.87 11.23 -4.26
C GLU A 202 -15.38 11.44 -5.71
N ASN A 203 -15.94 12.45 -6.38
CA ASN A 203 -15.46 12.85 -7.70
C ASN A 203 -14.50 14.05 -7.58
N LEU A 204 -13.21 13.77 -7.72
CA LEU A 204 -12.15 14.78 -7.64
C LEU A 204 -12.11 15.75 -8.81
N ASN A 205 -12.76 15.40 -9.93
CA ASN A 205 -13.00 16.22 -11.12
C ASN A 205 -11.78 17.07 -11.54
N PRO A 206 -10.71 16.49 -12.09
CA PRO A 206 -9.59 17.25 -12.62
C PRO A 206 -10.07 18.20 -13.73
N LYS A 207 -9.94 19.51 -13.51
CA LYS A 207 -10.48 20.56 -14.39
C LYS A 207 -9.57 20.87 -15.57
N SER A 208 -8.33 20.42 -15.52
CA SER A 208 -7.34 20.67 -16.55
C SER A 208 -6.39 19.46 -16.70
N PRO A 209 -5.73 19.32 -17.86
CA PRO A 209 -4.73 18.27 -18.06
C PRO A 209 -3.45 18.46 -17.23
N LYS A 210 -3.38 19.54 -16.42
CA LYS A 210 -2.23 19.89 -15.59
C LYS A 210 -2.05 18.92 -14.42
N VAL A 211 -3.16 18.47 -13.82
CA VAL A 211 -3.15 17.54 -12.68
C VAL A 211 -3.69 16.20 -13.13
N VAL A 212 -2.88 15.16 -12.98
CA VAL A 212 -3.25 13.78 -13.27
C VAL A 212 -3.43 13.05 -11.94
N ILE A 213 -4.58 12.39 -11.80
CA ILE A 213 -4.89 11.58 -10.61
C ILE A 213 -4.97 10.11 -11.06
N ARG A 214 -4.29 9.22 -10.34
CA ARG A 214 -4.29 7.77 -10.56
C ARG A 214 -4.59 7.07 -9.24
N PRO A 215 -5.02 5.80 -9.26
CA PRO A 215 -5.26 5.06 -8.01
C PRO A 215 -4.03 5.01 -7.11
N ASP A 216 -2.85 4.81 -7.68
CA ASP A 216 -1.57 4.66 -6.98
C ASP A 216 -0.46 5.48 -7.65
N PRO A 217 0.65 5.80 -6.95
CA PRO A 217 1.75 6.57 -7.51
C PRO A 217 2.60 5.74 -8.50
N GLU A 218 2.64 4.42 -8.40
CA GLU A 218 3.42 3.55 -9.27
C GLU A 218 2.93 3.64 -10.72
N THR A 219 1.64 3.91 -10.94
CA THR A 219 1.08 4.17 -12.28
C THR A 219 1.53 5.51 -12.87
N LEU A 220 1.95 6.46 -12.03
CA LEU A 220 2.43 7.78 -12.47
C LEU A 220 3.89 7.76 -12.94
N TYR A 221 4.74 6.89 -12.37
CA TYR A 221 6.17 6.89 -12.69
C TYR A 221 6.48 6.54 -14.17
N PRO A 222 5.85 5.54 -14.79
CA PRO A 222 6.00 5.31 -16.23
C PRO A 222 5.55 6.50 -17.10
N MET A 223 4.51 7.24 -16.66
CA MET A 223 4.02 8.42 -17.37
C MET A 223 5.05 9.57 -17.35
N ILE A 224 5.86 9.69 -16.28
CA ILE A 224 6.97 10.64 -16.23
C ILE A 224 8.02 10.28 -17.30
N LEU A 225 8.43 9.00 -17.37
CA LEU A 225 9.41 8.55 -18.37
C LEU A 225 8.91 8.73 -19.79
N ALA A 226 7.60 8.50 -20.03
CA ALA A 226 6.96 8.72 -21.31
C ALA A 226 6.79 10.22 -21.69
N GLY A 227 7.04 11.14 -20.73
CA GLY A 227 6.83 12.58 -20.94
C GLY A 227 5.36 13.02 -20.98
N GLU A 228 4.44 12.16 -20.50
CA GLU A 228 3.02 12.49 -20.39
C GLU A 228 2.75 13.47 -19.24
N ILE A 229 3.51 13.32 -18.14
CA ILE A 229 3.61 14.24 -17.00
C ILE A 229 5.08 14.53 -16.70
N ASP A 230 5.35 15.62 -16.00
CA ASP A 230 6.71 16.04 -15.67
C ASP A 230 7.13 15.59 -14.25
N TYR A 231 6.18 15.57 -13.31
CA TYR A 231 6.42 15.29 -11.88
C TYR A 231 5.30 14.46 -11.29
N ALA A 232 5.61 13.69 -10.24
CA ALA A 232 4.59 13.03 -9.41
C ALA A 232 5.00 13.01 -7.94
N PHE A 233 4.02 13.17 -7.05
CA PHE A 233 4.21 12.94 -5.62
C PHE A 233 4.20 11.45 -5.32
N GLY A 234 5.00 11.03 -4.34
CA GLY A 234 5.07 9.66 -3.87
C GLY A 234 5.96 9.52 -2.64
N TYR A 235 6.13 8.32 -2.17
CA TYR A 235 7.05 8.01 -1.08
C TYR A 235 8.45 7.72 -1.61
N MET A 236 9.47 8.09 -0.86
CA MET A 236 10.86 7.81 -1.23
C MET A 236 11.08 6.30 -1.40
N GLY A 237 10.58 5.49 -0.46
CA GLY A 237 10.69 4.03 -0.53
C GLY A 237 9.99 3.42 -1.75
N SER A 238 8.83 3.95 -2.15
CA SER A 238 8.11 3.51 -3.34
C SER A 238 8.88 3.87 -4.63
N VAL A 239 9.34 5.12 -4.72
CA VAL A 239 10.11 5.57 -5.90
C VAL A 239 11.38 4.76 -6.09
N ILE A 240 12.12 4.46 -5.01
CA ILE A 240 13.40 3.73 -5.07
C ILE A 240 13.18 2.23 -5.22
N GLY A 241 12.18 1.67 -4.51
CA GLY A 241 11.93 0.22 -4.49
C GLY A 241 11.18 -0.30 -5.71
N GLU A 242 10.27 0.50 -6.28
CA GLU A 242 9.37 0.07 -7.36
C GLU A 242 9.40 0.99 -8.59
N GLY A 243 9.97 2.19 -8.45
CA GLY A 243 10.08 3.12 -9.57
C GLY A 243 10.97 2.57 -10.69
N PRO A 244 10.61 2.79 -11.95
CA PRO A 244 11.44 2.36 -13.08
C PRO A 244 12.78 3.10 -13.10
N ALA A 245 13.81 2.44 -13.67
CA ALA A 245 15.14 3.05 -13.81
C ALA A 245 15.06 4.40 -14.56
N GLY A 246 15.78 5.40 -14.05
CA GLY A 246 15.80 6.75 -14.62
C GLY A 246 14.92 7.77 -13.88
N ILE A 247 14.06 7.34 -12.98
CA ILE A 247 13.34 8.27 -12.08
C ILE A 247 14.31 8.82 -11.03
N LYS A 248 14.19 10.12 -10.79
CA LYS A 248 14.91 10.90 -9.77
C LYS A 248 13.93 11.46 -8.76
N THR A 249 14.44 11.90 -7.62
CA THR A 249 13.66 12.48 -6.52
C THR A 249 14.17 13.86 -6.12
N VAL A 250 13.27 14.66 -5.57
CA VAL A 250 13.61 15.92 -4.88
C VAL A 250 13.40 15.70 -3.39
N SER A 251 14.48 15.62 -2.62
CA SER A 251 14.38 15.58 -1.15
C SER A 251 13.85 16.91 -0.63
N LEU A 252 12.80 16.86 0.17
CA LEU A 252 12.12 18.05 0.68
C LEU A 252 12.41 18.21 2.18
N PRO A 253 12.31 19.46 2.73
CA PRO A 253 12.51 19.71 4.15
C PRO A 253 11.55 18.89 5.03
N SER A 254 12.03 18.44 6.21
CA SER A 254 11.22 17.62 7.13
C SER A 254 9.91 18.30 7.56
N GLN A 255 9.86 19.62 7.56
CA GLN A 255 8.64 20.38 7.85
C GLN A 255 7.48 20.08 6.89
N ILE A 256 7.78 19.55 5.70
CA ILE A 256 6.79 19.28 4.65
C ILE A 256 6.82 17.84 4.10
N ASN A 257 7.92 17.10 4.31
CA ASN A 257 8.05 15.72 3.79
C ASN A 257 7.45 14.64 4.70
N LEU A 258 6.92 15.01 5.85
CA LEU A 258 6.22 14.14 6.80
C LEU A 258 7.11 13.05 7.45
N SER A 259 8.44 13.19 7.42
CA SER A 259 9.37 12.20 8.00
C SER A 259 9.58 12.34 9.50
N ASP A 260 9.33 13.52 10.09
CA ASP A 260 9.73 13.86 11.46
C ASP A 260 8.57 13.77 12.45
N LEU A 261 8.60 12.76 13.32
CA LEU A 261 7.61 12.56 14.38
C LEU A 261 7.50 13.74 15.34
N SER A 262 8.59 14.47 15.59
CA SER A 262 8.58 15.60 16.53
C SER A 262 7.75 16.78 16.00
N LEU A 263 7.52 16.84 14.70
CA LEU A 263 6.73 17.88 14.03
C LEU A 263 5.22 17.59 14.01
N VAL A 264 4.81 16.38 14.40
CA VAL A 264 3.39 15.99 14.34
C VAL A 264 2.52 16.94 15.14
N ALA A 265 2.84 17.17 16.42
CA ALA A 265 1.98 17.93 17.34
C ALA A 265 1.81 19.41 16.94
N ASN A 266 2.85 20.03 16.40
CA ASN A 266 2.88 21.48 16.20
C ASN A 266 2.83 21.90 14.72
N THR A 267 3.04 20.97 13.79
CA THR A 267 3.13 21.26 12.36
C THR A 267 2.14 20.43 11.56
N TYR A 268 2.31 19.11 11.51
CA TYR A 268 1.49 18.24 10.65
C TYR A 268 0.03 18.20 11.09
N ASN A 269 -0.23 18.09 12.38
CA ASN A 269 -1.58 18.10 12.98
C ASN A 269 -2.44 19.33 12.66
N ARG A 270 -1.86 20.36 12.05
CA ARG A 270 -2.60 21.52 11.58
C ARG A 270 -3.44 21.23 10.35
N VAL A 271 -3.23 20.08 9.71
CA VAL A 271 -3.94 19.67 8.50
C VAL A 271 -4.80 18.45 8.80
N THR A 272 -6.08 18.52 8.42
CA THR A 272 -7.01 17.40 8.45
C THR A 272 -7.49 17.15 7.02
N ILE A 273 -7.55 15.89 6.62
CA ILE A 273 -8.05 15.49 5.30
C ILE A 273 -9.34 14.70 5.48
N ASN A 274 -10.40 15.11 4.80
CA ASN A 274 -11.66 14.42 4.73
C ASN A 274 -11.77 13.72 3.38
N MET A 275 -11.61 12.40 3.37
CA MET A 275 -11.89 11.57 2.21
C MET A 275 -13.38 11.37 2.07
N PHE A 276 -13.86 11.25 0.82
CA PHE A 276 -15.29 11.14 0.50
C PHE A 276 -16.14 12.20 1.23
N SER A 277 -15.67 13.45 1.19
CA SER A 277 -16.24 14.55 1.99
C SER A 277 -17.73 14.85 1.71
N ASP A 278 -18.21 14.52 0.52
CA ASP A 278 -19.60 14.62 0.05
C ASP A 278 -20.42 13.34 0.29
N ARG A 279 -19.84 12.30 0.90
CA ARG A 279 -20.47 11.01 1.18
C ARG A 279 -20.44 10.71 2.69
N PRO A 280 -21.45 11.16 3.45
CA PRO A 280 -21.50 10.98 4.91
C PRO A 280 -21.37 9.52 5.36
N ASP A 281 -21.89 8.58 4.55
CA ASP A 281 -21.86 7.13 4.78
C ASP A 281 -20.47 6.50 4.62
N ARG A 282 -19.55 7.19 3.92
CA ARG A 282 -18.21 6.69 3.59
C ARG A 282 -17.08 7.61 4.06
N ARG A 283 -17.42 8.76 4.61
CA ARG A 283 -16.44 9.79 5.01
C ARG A 283 -15.47 9.26 6.04
N ILE A 284 -14.19 9.45 5.77
CA ILE A 284 -13.08 9.19 6.69
C ILE A 284 -12.32 10.50 6.88
N SER A 285 -12.11 10.90 8.14
CA SER A 285 -11.32 12.07 8.49
C SER A 285 -10.00 11.63 9.09
N VAL A 286 -8.89 12.08 8.50
CA VAL A 286 -7.53 11.79 8.95
C VAL A 286 -6.85 13.09 9.32
N LYS A 287 -6.34 13.17 10.54
CA LYS A 287 -5.46 14.24 10.97
C LYS A 287 -4.05 13.89 10.52
N LEU A 288 -3.40 14.80 9.81
CA LEU A 288 -2.10 14.53 9.20
C LEU A 288 -1.05 14.24 10.27
N GLY A 289 -0.39 13.11 10.13
CA GLY A 289 0.71 12.65 10.98
C GLY A 289 2.03 12.57 10.23
N ALA A 290 3.04 12.00 10.88
CA ALA A 290 4.24 11.59 10.18
C ALA A 290 3.95 10.34 9.33
N LYS A 291 4.63 10.23 8.19
CA LYS A 291 4.53 9.06 7.32
C LYS A 291 5.15 7.84 8.04
N ALA A 292 4.30 6.96 8.49
CA ALA A 292 4.73 5.76 9.19
C ALA A 292 3.89 4.55 8.79
N ASN A 293 4.60 3.55 8.27
CA ASN A 293 4.02 2.31 7.80
C ASN A 293 3.48 1.46 8.95
N GLY A 294 2.33 0.89 8.74
CA GLY A 294 1.68 0.01 9.71
C GLY A 294 1.21 -1.31 9.13
N LEU A 295 0.84 -2.21 10.03
CA LEU A 295 0.19 -3.47 9.70
C LEU A 295 -0.70 -3.94 10.83
N THR A 296 -1.57 -4.89 10.52
CA THR A 296 -2.36 -5.63 11.52
C THR A 296 -2.59 -7.07 11.06
N ILE A 297 -2.93 -7.94 12.01
CA ILE A 297 -3.49 -9.27 11.77
C ILE A 297 -4.99 -9.15 11.99
N PRO A 298 -5.84 -9.36 10.97
CA PRO A 298 -7.28 -9.35 11.15
C PRO A 298 -7.77 -10.37 12.20
N LEU A 299 -8.83 -10.04 12.94
CA LEU A 299 -9.38 -10.92 13.97
C LEU A 299 -9.87 -12.27 13.42
N ASN A 300 -10.31 -12.28 12.17
CA ASN A 300 -10.78 -13.45 11.43
C ASN A 300 -9.71 -14.05 10.50
N ALA A 301 -8.44 -13.70 10.67
CA ALA A 301 -7.34 -14.26 9.88
C ALA A 301 -7.35 -15.79 9.96
N PRO A 302 -7.38 -16.51 8.82
CA PRO A 302 -7.49 -17.97 8.82
C PRO A 302 -6.21 -18.67 9.29
N ASN A 303 -5.02 -18.09 9.04
CA ASN A 303 -3.72 -18.70 9.35
C ASN A 303 -2.89 -17.82 10.29
N LYS A 304 -3.44 -17.46 11.47
CA LYS A 304 -2.78 -16.57 12.44
C LYS A 304 -1.37 -17.01 12.84
N GLU A 305 -1.14 -18.30 12.98
CA GLU A 305 0.18 -18.84 13.33
C GLU A 305 1.20 -18.55 12.21
N ALA A 306 0.82 -18.78 10.96
CA ALA A 306 1.66 -18.47 9.81
C ALA A 306 1.93 -16.95 9.70
N ALA A 307 0.91 -16.10 9.95
CA ALA A 307 1.06 -14.66 10.00
C ALA A 307 2.09 -14.22 11.06
N VAL A 308 2.01 -14.78 12.28
CA VAL A 308 2.95 -14.49 13.37
C VAL A 308 4.37 -14.93 13.00
N ASN A 309 4.53 -16.12 12.41
CA ASN A 309 5.82 -16.62 11.97
C ASN A 309 6.43 -15.75 10.86
N PHE A 310 5.62 -15.32 9.91
CA PHE A 310 6.02 -14.40 8.84
C PHE A 310 6.47 -13.05 9.42
N LEU A 311 5.65 -12.46 10.29
CA LEU A 311 5.95 -11.16 10.90
C LEU A 311 7.19 -11.21 11.80
N THR A 312 7.51 -12.36 12.41
CA THR A 312 8.77 -12.52 13.14
C THR A 312 9.98 -12.35 12.22
N ILE A 313 9.90 -12.81 10.98
CA ILE A 313 10.96 -12.64 9.96
C ILE A 313 10.96 -11.21 9.43
N PHE A 314 9.78 -10.68 9.10
CA PHE A 314 9.61 -9.34 8.54
C PHE A 314 10.06 -8.22 9.50
N LEU A 315 9.70 -8.31 10.77
CA LEU A 315 10.12 -7.34 11.81
C LEU A 315 11.56 -7.56 12.29
N GLY A 316 12.16 -8.69 11.95
CA GLY A 316 13.57 -9.03 12.24
C GLY A 316 14.55 -8.44 11.22
N ALA A 317 15.81 -8.87 11.28
CA ALA A 317 16.89 -8.35 10.44
C ALA A 317 16.58 -8.42 8.94
N THR A 318 16.00 -9.54 8.47
CA THR A 318 15.67 -9.74 7.04
C THR A 318 14.82 -8.62 6.47
N GLY A 319 13.69 -8.31 7.12
CA GLY A 319 12.81 -7.25 6.63
C GLY A 319 13.39 -5.86 6.89
N GLN A 320 14.02 -5.62 8.04
CA GLN A 320 14.66 -4.34 8.36
C GLN A 320 15.75 -3.95 7.37
N ASP A 321 16.61 -4.89 6.97
CA ASP A 321 17.69 -4.61 6.02
C ASP A 321 17.15 -4.38 4.61
N ALA A 322 16.09 -5.09 4.21
CA ALA A 322 15.43 -4.86 2.94
C ALA A 322 14.72 -3.48 2.90
N LEU A 323 14.09 -3.05 4.01
CA LEU A 323 13.51 -1.70 4.13
C LEU A 323 14.58 -0.62 3.99
N LYS A 324 15.72 -0.74 4.68
CA LYS A 324 16.85 0.20 4.55
C LYS A 324 17.37 0.27 3.12
N GLY A 325 17.38 -0.87 2.42
CA GLY A 325 17.81 -0.95 1.01
C GLY A 325 16.99 -0.08 0.06
N VAL A 326 15.78 0.30 0.45
CA VAL A 326 14.88 1.20 -0.31
C VAL A 326 14.59 2.51 0.43
N HIS A 327 15.49 2.94 1.28
CA HIS A 327 15.42 4.20 2.05
C HIS A 327 14.22 4.31 3.02
N ILE A 328 13.60 3.20 3.37
CA ILE A 328 12.59 3.15 4.44
C ILE A 328 13.32 2.86 5.76
N THR A 329 13.09 3.71 6.77
CA THR A 329 13.75 3.59 8.07
C THR A 329 12.95 2.68 9.00
N PRO A 330 13.43 1.48 9.38
CA PRO A 330 12.75 0.61 10.32
C PRO A 330 12.64 1.23 11.72
N ILE A 331 11.51 0.99 12.38
CA ILE A 331 11.34 1.24 13.82
C ILE A 331 11.70 -0.04 14.56
N SER A 332 12.73 -0.01 15.40
CA SER A 332 13.20 -1.18 16.13
C SER A 332 13.51 -0.85 17.60
N PRO A 333 12.79 -1.46 18.58
CA PRO A 333 11.59 -2.30 18.42
C PRO A 333 10.45 -1.57 17.74
N ALA A 334 9.64 -2.28 16.93
CA ALA A 334 8.45 -1.72 16.33
C ALA A 334 7.41 -1.33 17.42
N GLU A 335 6.40 -0.55 17.07
CA GLU A 335 5.47 0.02 18.05
C GLU A 335 4.05 -0.52 17.87
N THR A 336 3.28 -0.60 18.94
CA THR A 336 1.86 -1.01 18.92
C THR A 336 1.04 -0.19 19.91
N ASN A 337 -0.27 -0.05 19.61
CA ASN A 337 -1.20 0.62 20.54
C ASN A 337 -1.46 -0.17 21.82
N ASP A 338 -1.36 -1.50 21.80
CA ASP A 338 -1.67 -2.36 22.95
C ASP A 338 -0.92 -3.69 22.86
N LEU A 339 0.15 -3.82 23.62
CA LEU A 339 0.96 -5.04 23.70
C LEU A 339 0.16 -6.27 24.16
N SER A 340 -0.90 -6.07 24.95
CA SER A 340 -1.73 -7.17 25.45
C SER A 340 -2.53 -7.86 24.34
N LYS A 341 -2.87 -7.12 23.29
CA LYS A 341 -3.64 -7.59 22.11
C LYS A 341 -2.76 -8.27 21.07
N VAL A 342 -1.45 -8.00 21.09
CA VAL A 342 -0.50 -8.58 20.13
C VAL A 342 -0.20 -10.03 20.50
N PRO A 343 -0.11 -10.95 19.51
CA PRO A 343 0.32 -12.32 19.72
C PRO A 343 1.64 -12.39 20.50
N GLU A 344 1.72 -13.27 21.51
CA GLU A 344 2.82 -13.35 22.47
C GLU A 344 4.20 -13.43 21.80
N LYS A 345 4.31 -14.22 20.73
CA LYS A 345 5.57 -14.44 20.00
C LYS A 345 6.13 -13.15 19.36
N LEU A 346 5.27 -12.18 19.04
CA LEU A 346 5.70 -10.89 18.47
C LEU A 346 6.07 -9.85 19.52
N ARG A 347 5.61 -9.98 20.77
CA ARG A 347 5.83 -8.97 21.83
C ARG A 347 7.29 -8.60 22.07
N PRO A 348 8.27 -9.55 22.01
CA PRO A 348 9.68 -9.19 22.16
C PRO A 348 10.24 -8.26 21.07
N LEU A 349 9.56 -8.16 19.92
CA LEU A 349 9.94 -7.30 18.79
C LEU A 349 9.25 -5.92 18.84
N LEU A 350 8.43 -5.69 19.87
CA LEU A 350 7.56 -4.53 19.96
C LEU A 350 7.75 -3.77 21.28
N LYS A 351 7.41 -2.50 21.24
CA LYS A 351 7.20 -1.66 22.43
C LYS A 351 5.83 -0.97 22.37
N GLN A 352 5.35 -0.50 23.52
CA GLN A 352 4.15 0.34 23.57
C GLN A 352 4.41 1.63 22.82
N GLY A 353 3.58 1.93 21.82
CA GLY A 353 3.58 3.19 21.10
C GLY A 353 2.93 4.32 21.91
N GLN A 354 3.31 5.54 21.60
CA GLN A 354 2.70 6.74 22.17
C GLN A 354 1.50 7.19 21.36
#